data_e5c18322044d6fa4a2d1bc2489ec4f10
#
_entry.id   e5c18322044d6fa4a2d1bc2489ec4f10
#
_cell.length_a   1.000
_cell.length_b   1.000
_cell.length_c   1.000
_cell.angle_alpha   90.00
_cell.angle_beta   90.00
_cell.angle_gamma   90.00
#
_symmetry.space_group_name_H-M   'P 1'
#
loop_
_entity.id
_entity.type
_entity.pdbx_description
1 polymer ?
#
loop_
_entity_poly.entity_id
_entity_poly.type
_entity_poly.pdbx_seq_one_letter_code
_entity_poly.pdbx_strand_id
1 'polypeptide(L)'
;MLREPETETRMRTIYPGLAIAICALAASTLIARADWFRDETPPPNAKPLSTIIKTVEDRGYGTITEVEFDDGKWEIEVHQAGGKEIEVHVDAVSGQITRE
;
A
#
# COMPACT_ATOMS: atom_id res chain seq x y z
N MET A 1 -4.31 -46.52 -34.06
CA MET A 1 -2.86 -46.37 -33.83
C MET A 1 -2.31 -45.04 -34.35
N LEU A 2 -2.59 -44.69 -35.56
CA LEU A 2 -2.09 -43.44 -36.14
C LEU A 2 -2.65 -42.18 -35.50
N ARG A 3 -3.78 -42.27 -34.83
CA ARG A 3 -4.45 -41.13 -34.19
C ARG A 3 -3.76 -40.66 -32.93
N GLU A 4 -3.12 -41.54 -32.19
CA GLU A 4 -2.46 -41.19 -30.94
C GLU A 4 -1.36 -40.15 -31.09
N PRO A 5 -0.42 -40.27 -32.06
CA PRO A 5 0.58 -39.23 -32.24
C PRO A 5 0.00 -37.86 -32.61
N GLU A 6 -1.08 -37.84 -33.39
CA GLU A 6 -1.74 -36.58 -33.77
C GLU A 6 -2.37 -35.87 -32.58
N THR A 7 -2.97 -36.62 -31.69
CA THR A 7 -3.57 -36.07 -30.50
C THR A 7 -2.52 -35.47 -29.57
N GLU A 8 -1.39 -36.11 -29.40
CA GLU A 8 -0.29 -35.59 -28.59
C GLU A 8 0.27 -34.31 -29.17
N THR A 9 0.40 -34.23 -30.49
CA THR A 9 0.89 -33.00 -31.15
C THR A 9 -0.02 -31.83 -30.92
N ARG A 10 -1.35 -32.04 -30.91
CA ARG A 10 -2.33 -31.02 -30.62
C ARG A 10 -2.21 -30.48 -29.21
N MET A 11 -2.02 -31.33 -28.25
CA MET A 11 -1.85 -30.95 -26.86
C MET A 11 -0.60 -30.09 -26.64
N ARG A 12 0.50 -30.44 -27.29
CA ARG A 12 1.73 -29.67 -27.20
C ARG A 12 1.58 -28.27 -27.75
N THR A 13 0.76 -28.08 -28.77
CA THR A 13 0.53 -26.77 -29.38
C THR A 13 -0.28 -25.86 -28.45
N ILE A 14 -1.18 -26.40 -27.67
CA ILE A 14 -2.04 -25.64 -26.74
C ILE A 14 -1.25 -25.11 -25.56
N TYR A 15 -0.38 -25.92 -24.96
CA TYR A 15 0.37 -25.52 -23.75
C TYR A 15 1.27 -24.29 -23.92
N PRO A 16 2.04 -24.17 -24.99
CA PRO A 16 2.85 -22.97 -25.18
C PRO A 16 2.04 -21.68 -25.26
N GLY A 17 0.88 -21.71 -25.88
CA GLY A 17 0.00 -20.56 -25.96
C GLY A 17 -0.51 -20.09 -24.61
N LEU A 18 -0.92 -21.02 -23.76
CA LEU A 18 -1.38 -20.73 -22.41
C LEU A 18 -0.25 -20.16 -21.55
N ALA A 19 0.96 -20.68 -21.67
CA ALA A 19 2.11 -20.21 -20.93
C ALA A 19 2.42 -18.74 -21.26
N ILE A 20 2.37 -18.38 -22.54
CA ILE A 20 2.62 -17.00 -22.99
C ILE A 20 1.56 -16.05 -22.41
N ALA A 21 0.29 -16.44 -22.43
CA ALA A 21 -0.79 -15.63 -21.88
C ALA A 21 -0.63 -15.37 -20.39
N ILE A 22 -0.20 -16.37 -19.63
CA ILE A 22 0.02 -16.23 -18.19
C ILE A 22 1.18 -15.25 -17.90
N CYS A 23 2.25 -15.32 -18.68
CA CYS A 23 3.38 -14.39 -18.53
C CYS A 23 2.97 -12.95 -18.78
N ALA A 24 2.15 -12.69 -19.79
CA ALA A 24 1.66 -11.35 -20.09
C ALA A 24 0.84 -10.76 -18.96
N LEU A 25 -0.04 -11.55 -18.36
CA LEU A 25 -0.84 -11.11 -17.22
C LEU A 25 0.02 -10.82 -16.00
N ALA A 26 1.03 -11.64 -15.73
CA ALA A 26 1.94 -11.42 -14.61
C ALA A 26 2.73 -10.11 -14.77
N ALA A 27 3.19 -9.79 -15.98
CA ALA A 27 3.90 -8.55 -16.25
C ALA A 27 3.00 -7.32 -16.02
N SER A 28 1.75 -7.37 -16.45
CA SER A 28 0.78 -6.29 -16.24
C SER A 28 0.52 -6.06 -14.75
N THR A 29 0.42 -7.12 -13.96
CA THR A 29 0.23 -7.02 -12.52
C THR A 29 1.42 -6.35 -11.83
N LEU A 30 2.65 -6.65 -12.26
CA LEU A 30 3.86 -6.03 -11.70
C LEU A 30 3.91 -4.53 -11.97
N ILE A 31 3.52 -4.07 -13.15
CA ILE A 31 3.48 -2.65 -13.50
C ILE A 31 2.48 -1.91 -12.60
N ALA A 32 1.30 -2.48 -12.40
CA ALA A 32 0.28 -1.90 -11.51
C ALA A 32 0.80 -1.78 -10.07
N ARG A 33 1.56 -2.76 -9.57
CA ARG A 33 2.16 -2.69 -8.24
C ARG A 33 3.21 -1.60 -8.11
N ALA A 34 4.00 -1.35 -9.15
CA ALA A 34 5.01 -0.30 -9.13
C ALA A 34 4.38 1.08 -8.93
N ASP A 35 3.24 1.35 -9.57
CA ASP A 35 2.50 2.59 -9.38
C ASP A 35 1.88 2.69 -7.99
N TRP A 36 1.45 1.56 -7.43
CA TRP A 36 0.86 1.49 -6.09
C TRP A 36 1.84 1.91 -4.98
N PHE A 37 3.13 1.62 -5.13
CA PHE A 37 4.15 1.92 -4.13
C PHE A 37 4.82 3.27 -4.31
N ARG A 38 4.23 4.16 -5.09
CA ARG A 38 4.77 5.51 -5.23
C ARG A 38 4.49 6.30 -3.95
N ASP A 39 5.55 6.71 -3.27
CA ASP A 39 5.46 7.50 -2.05
C ASP A 39 5.01 8.93 -2.35
N GLU A 40 4.06 9.42 -1.59
CA GLU A 40 3.68 10.81 -1.61
C GLU A 40 4.65 11.62 -0.75
N THR A 41 4.96 12.82 -1.19
CA THR A 41 5.87 13.72 -0.47
C THR A 41 5.08 14.88 0.12
N PRO A 42 5.27 15.21 1.41
CA PRO A 42 4.63 16.38 2.00
C PRO A 42 5.00 17.67 1.25
N PRO A 43 4.10 18.66 1.19
CA PRO A 43 4.39 19.92 0.52
C PRO A 43 5.48 20.71 1.26
N PRO A 44 6.17 21.67 0.58
CA PRO A 44 7.26 22.42 1.20
C PRO A 44 6.88 23.24 2.43
N ASN A 45 5.60 23.60 2.56
CA ASN A 45 5.09 24.36 3.70
C ASN A 45 4.55 23.48 4.84
N ALA A 46 4.74 22.17 4.74
CA ALA A 46 4.33 21.25 5.79
C ALA A 46 5.18 21.45 7.05
N LYS A 47 4.58 21.20 8.20
CA LYS A 47 5.31 21.16 9.47
C LYS A 47 6.26 19.96 9.48
N PRO A 48 7.41 20.06 10.17
CA PRO A 48 8.29 18.89 10.33
C PRO A 48 7.55 17.72 10.97
N LEU A 49 7.85 16.53 10.52
CA LEU A 49 7.22 15.31 11.07
C LEU A 49 7.43 15.20 12.58
N SER A 50 8.60 15.58 13.07
CA SER A 50 8.89 15.61 14.51
C SER A 50 7.90 16.45 15.30
N THR A 51 7.49 17.58 14.74
CA THR A 51 6.46 18.45 15.34
C THR A 51 5.11 17.77 15.35
N ILE A 52 4.74 17.12 14.26
CA ILE A 52 3.47 16.37 14.15
C ILE A 52 3.41 15.25 15.19
N ILE A 53 4.48 14.46 15.30
CA ILE A 53 4.59 13.36 16.26
C ILE A 53 4.43 13.89 17.70
N LYS A 54 5.15 14.96 18.02
CA LYS A 54 5.07 15.56 19.36
C LYS A 54 3.65 16.06 19.67
N THR A 55 2.98 16.66 18.71
CA THR A 55 1.61 17.12 18.88
C THR A 55 0.67 15.98 19.25
N VAL A 56 0.81 14.83 18.60
CA VAL A 56 0.02 13.63 18.88
C VAL A 56 0.37 13.06 20.25
N GLU A 57 1.66 12.96 20.56
CA GLU A 57 2.11 12.47 21.87
C GLU A 57 1.60 13.34 23.01
N ASP A 58 1.64 14.65 22.87
CA ASP A 58 1.17 15.62 23.88
C ASP A 58 -0.32 15.49 24.17
N ARG A 59 -1.11 14.95 23.22
CA ARG A 59 -2.53 14.67 23.44
C ARG A 59 -2.79 13.43 24.29
N GLY A 60 -1.79 12.58 24.48
CA GLY A 60 -1.89 11.42 25.36
C GLY A 60 -2.79 10.30 24.87
N TYR A 61 -2.94 10.13 23.57
CA TYR A 61 -3.77 9.06 23.02
C TYR A 61 -3.21 7.67 23.29
N GLY A 62 -1.90 7.54 23.37
CA GLY A 62 -1.23 6.24 23.58
C GLY A 62 0.11 6.15 22.85
N THR A 63 0.51 4.95 22.50
CA THR A 63 1.78 4.67 21.82
C THR A 63 1.60 4.72 20.30
N ILE A 64 2.39 5.54 19.62
CA ILE A 64 2.38 5.61 18.15
C ILE A 64 3.10 4.39 17.61
N THR A 65 2.45 3.65 16.72
CA THR A 65 2.99 2.42 16.12
C THR A 65 3.19 2.51 14.62
N GLU A 66 2.48 3.40 13.94
CA GLU A 66 2.60 3.57 12.50
C GLU A 66 2.32 5.01 12.11
N VAL A 67 3.07 5.51 11.14
CA VAL A 67 2.93 6.87 10.61
C VAL A 67 3.01 6.80 9.10
N GLU A 68 2.01 7.31 8.42
CA GLU A 68 1.90 7.25 6.97
C GLU A 68 1.39 8.58 6.43
N PHE A 69 1.94 9.05 5.31
CA PHE A 69 1.48 10.27 4.67
C PHE A 69 0.56 9.94 3.50
N ASP A 70 -0.64 10.50 3.50
CA ASP A 70 -1.62 10.29 2.45
C ASP A 70 -2.51 11.53 2.29
N ASP A 71 -2.62 12.01 1.06
CA ASP A 71 -3.55 13.07 0.67
C ASP A 71 -3.49 14.31 1.58
N GLY A 72 -2.27 14.84 1.80
CA GLY A 72 -2.05 16.08 2.53
C GLY A 72 -2.08 15.96 4.05
N LYS A 73 -2.25 14.78 4.59
CA LYS A 73 -2.32 14.54 6.03
C LYS A 73 -1.48 13.34 6.45
N TRP A 74 -1.11 13.33 7.72
CA TRP A 74 -0.46 12.21 8.34
C TRP A 74 -1.51 11.29 8.97
N GLU A 75 -1.51 10.03 8.60
CA GLU A 75 -2.33 8.99 9.23
C GLU A 75 -1.46 8.32 10.28
N ILE A 76 -1.87 8.42 11.53
CA ILE A 76 -1.08 7.95 12.67
C ILE A 76 -1.88 6.92 13.44
N GLU A 77 -1.35 5.70 13.50
CA GLU A 77 -1.95 4.63 14.28
C GLU A 77 -1.40 4.65 15.68
N VAL A 78 -2.30 4.62 16.66
CA VAL A 78 -1.97 4.72 18.06
C VAL A 78 -2.58 3.55 18.84
N HIS A 79 -1.76 2.90 19.65
CA HIS A 79 -2.22 1.85 20.56
C HIS A 79 -2.47 2.43 21.95
N GLN A 80 -3.71 2.36 22.38
CA GLN A 80 -4.11 2.84 23.70
C GLN A 80 -3.80 1.81 24.78
N ALA A 81 -3.71 2.27 26.02
CA ALA A 81 -3.66 1.39 27.17
C ALA A 81 -4.92 0.51 27.17
N GLY A 82 -4.79 -0.79 27.26
CA GLY A 82 -5.90 -1.73 27.12
C GLY A 82 -5.99 -2.42 25.76
N GLY A 83 -5.11 -2.05 24.81
CA GLY A 83 -4.97 -2.74 23.54
C GLY A 83 -5.84 -2.26 22.38
N LYS A 84 -6.63 -1.21 22.58
CA LYS A 84 -7.43 -0.63 21.53
C LYS A 84 -6.56 0.20 20.58
N GLU A 85 -6.72 -0.01 19.28
CA GLU A 85 -6.09 0.80 18.24
C GLU A 85 -7.03 1.91 17.78
N ILE A 86 -6.48 3.11 17.61
CA ILE A 86 -7.19 4.23 17.00
C ILE A 86 -6.33 4.83 15.88
N GLU A 87 -6.97 5.44 14.91
CA GLU A 87 -6.29 6.18 13.86
C GLU A 87 -6.55 7.67 14.04
N VAL A 88 -5.49 8.45 13.99
CA VAL A 88 -5.51 9.91 14.13
C VAL A 88 -4.98 10.51 12.84
N HIS A 89 -5.71 11.47 12.29
CA HIS A 89 -5.29 12.20 11.10
C HIS A 89 -4.81 13.59 11.50
N VAL A 90 -3.65 13.98 11.01
CA VAL A 90 -3.08 15.29 11.29
C VAL A 90 -2.78 16.00 9.98
N ASP A 91 -3.38 17.16 9.78
CA ASP A 91 -3.09 17.99 8.60
C ASP A 91 -1.62 18.38 8.60
N ALA A 92 -0.92 18.12 7.49
CA ALA A 92 0.53 18.31 7.41
C ALA A 92 0.94 19.77 7.49
N VAL A 93 0.09 20.69 7.07
CA VAL A 93 0.38 22.14 7.06
C VAL A 93 -0.08 22.80 8.36
N SER A 94 -1.32 22.62 8.74
CA SER A 94 -1.92 23.25 9.93
C SER A 94 -1.59 22.55 11.24
N GLY A 95 -1.34 21.26 11.21
CA GLY A 95 -1.20 20.44 12.42
C GLY A 95 -2.49 20.12 13.11
N GLN A 96 -3.64 20.40 12.48
CA GLN A 96 -4.95 20.11 13.05
C GLN A 96 -5.17 18.60 13.11
N ILE A 97 -5.66 18.13 14.28
CA ILE A 97 -5.90 16.71 14.53
C ILE A 97 -7.38 16.40 14.35
N THR A 98 -7.64 15.34 13.60
CA THR A 98 -8.98 14.73 13.48
C THR A 98 -8.88 13.27 13.87
N ARG A 99 -9.79 12.81 14.68
CA ARG A 99 -9.81 11.42 15.15
C ARG A 99 -10.89 10.65 14.42
N GLU A 100 -10.55 9.45 13.94
CA GLU A 100 -11.51 8.50 13.37
C GLU A 100 -11.77 7.31 14.27
#